data_a19d47f75d74c7a4266d35e93c5c864b
#
_entry.id   a19d47f75d74c7a4266d35e93c5c864b
#
_cell.length_a   1.000
_cell.length_b   1.000
_cell.length_c   1.000
_cell.angle_alpha   90.00
_cell.angle_beta   90.00
_cell.angle_gamma   90.00
#
_symmetry.space_group_name_H-M   'P 1'
#
loop_
_entity.id
_entity.type
_entity.pdbx_description
1 polymer ?
#
loop_
_entity_poly.entity_id
_entity_poly.type
_entity_poly.pdbx_seq_one_letter_code
_entity_poly.pdbx_strand_id
1 'polypeptide(L)'
;MKNENEAVALANDSDFGLGGSVFTKDVARGKRVASRVDTGMVFVNHPTWTTADLPFGGIKNSGYGRELSSMGIQEFVNKKLVRVASIDAPA
;
A
#
# COMPACT_ATOMS: atom_id res chain seq x y z
N MET A 1 -4.47 -25.31 -4.34
CA MET A 1 -4.41 -24.30 -5.42
C MET A 1 -3.66 -24.87 -6.61
N LYS A 2 -4.21 -24.72 -7.80
CA LYS A 2 -3.67 -25.34 -9.01
C LYS A 2 -2.71 -24.43 -9.78
N ASN A 3 -2.83 -23.11 -9.65
CA ASN A 3 -2.03 -22.17 -10.42
C ASN A 3 -2.01 -20.80 -9.75
N GLU A 4 -1.24 -19.89 -10.34
CA GLU A 4 -1.07 -18.53 -9.86
C GLU A 4 -2.37 -17.73 -9.81
N ASN A 5 -3.20 -17.86 -10.85
CA ASN A 5 -4.47 -17.12 -10.89
C ASN A 5 -5.42 -17.55 -9.78
N GLU A 6 -5.48 -18.83 -9.49
CA GLU A 6 -6.28 -19.36 -8.38
C GLU A 6 -5.72 -18.90 -7.02
N ALA A 7 -4.40 -18.88 -6.89
CA ALA A 7 -3.75 -18.41 -5.67
C ALA A 7 -4.06 -16.93 -5.41
N VAL A 8 -3.98 -16.08 -6.42
CA VAL A 8 -4.31 -14.65 -6.31
C VAL A 8 -5.79 -14.46 -5.99
N ALA A 9 -6.67 -15.19 -6.66
CA ALA A 9 -8.11 -15.11 -6.40
C ALA A 9 -8.43 -15.47 -4.94
N LEU A 10 -7.80 -16.53 -4.44
CA LEU A 10 -8.00 -16.98 -3.06
C LEU A 10 -7.43 -15.96 -2.06
N ALA A 11 -6.26 -15.40 -2.33
CA ALA A 11 -5.64 -14.39 -1.48
C ALA A 11 -6.50 -13.11 -1.39
N ASN A 12 -7.17 -12.74 -2.47
CA ASN A 12 -8.01 -11.55 -2.54
C ASN A 12 -9.44 -11.80 -2.04
N ASP A 13 -9.81 -13.04 -1.78
CA ASP A 13 -11.13 -13.41 -1.25
C ASP A 13 -11.16 -13.22 0.26
N SER A 14 -11.12 -11.94 0.68
CA SER A 14 -11.14 -11.53 2.07
C SER A 14 -11.70 -10.12 2.19
N ASP A 15 -12.40 -9.86 3.28
CA ASP A 15 -12.86 -8.51 3.64
C ASP A 15 -11.73 -7.64 4.21
N PHE A 16 -10.58 -8.22 4.45
CA PHE A 16 -9.41 -7.55 5.00
C PHE A 16 -8.28 -7.51 3.98
N GLY A 17 -7.41 -6.52 4.08
CA GLY A 17 -6.29 -6.35 3.18
C GLY A 17 -5.16 -5.54 3.81
N LEU A 18 -4.57 -6.03 4.91
CA LEU A 18 -3.47 -5.33 5.58
C LEU A 18 -2.14 -5.64 4.91
N GLY A 19 -1.72 -6.88 4.92
CA GLY A 19 -0.43 -7.27 4.39
C GLY A 19 -0.48 -8.65 3.74
N GLY A 20 0.53 -8.91 2.94
CA GLY A 20 0.72 -10.21 2.31
C GLY A 20 2.18 -10.46 2.03
N SER A 21 2.51 -11.70 1.67
CA SER A 21 3.86 -12.11 1.35
C SER A 21 3.84 -13.06 0.16
N VAL A 22 4.85 -12.95 -0.70
CA VAL A 22 5.06 -13.83 -1.85
C VAL A 22 6.49 -14.37 -1.76
N PHE A 23 6.62 -15.69 -1.79
CA PHE A 23 7.92 -16.36 -1.75
C PHE A 23 8.18 -17.03 -3.10
N THR A 24 9.26 -16.65 -3.75
CA THR A 24 9.66 -17.19 -5.06
C THR A 24 11.13 -16.94 -5.33
N LYS A 25 11.75 -17.86 -6.06
CA LYS A 25 13.10 -17.65 -6.58
C LYS A 25 13.13 -16.69 -7.77
N ASP A 26 12.00 -16.58 -8.49
CA ASP A 26 11.84 -15.64 -9.60
C ASP A 26 11.28 -14.31 -9.07
N VAL A 27 12.17 -13.36 -8.81
CA VAL A 27 11.82 -12.06 -8.22
C VAL A 27 10.90 -11.26 -9.15
N ALA A 28 11.12 -11.32 -10.46
CA ALA A 28 10.26 -10.61 -11.41
C ALA A 28 8.82 -11.14 -11.36
N ARG A 29 8.65 -12.46 -11.26
CA ARG A 29 7.35 -13.09 -11.07
C ARG A 29 6.75 -12.68 -9.72
N GLY A 30 7.57 -12.65 -8.68
CA GLY A 30 7.14 -12.22 -7.34
C GLY A 30 6.56 -10.82 -7.36
N LYS A 31 7.20 -9.89 -8.05
CA LYS A 31 6.70 -8.51 -8.21
C LYS A 31 5.38 -8.45 -8.96
N ARG A 32 5.24 -9.26 -10.03
CA ARG A 32 3.98 -9.33 -10.79
C ARG A 32 2.83 -9.86 -9.94
N VAL A 33 3.07 -10.93 -9.18
CA VAL A 33 2.07 -11.49 -8.27
C VAL A 33 1.72 -10.48 -7.18
N ALA A 34 2.72 -9.84 -6.59
CA ALA A 34 2.51 -8.83 -5.54
C ALA A 34 1.59 -7.70 -6.01
N SER A 35 1.72 -7.26 -7.26
CA SER A 35 0.86 -6.19 -7.80
C SER A 35 -0.61 -6.62 -7.93
N ARG A 36 -0.90 -7.91 -7.90
CA ARG A 36 -2.25 -8.47 -8.03
C ARG A 36 -2.90 -8.79 -6.69
N VAL A 37 -2.16 -8.72 -5.60
CA VAL A 37 -2.68 -8.99 -4.25
C VAL A 37 -3.24 -7.69 -3.67
N ASP A 38 -4.52 -7.71 -3.29
CA ASP A 38 -5.24 -6.54 -2.80
C ASP A 38 -5.01 -6.33 -1.30
N THR A 39 -3.88 -5.73 -0.98
CA THR A 39 -3.49 -5.36 0.38
C THR A 39 -2.77 -4.03 0.38
N GLY A 40 -2.61 -3.45 1.56
CA GLY A 40 -1.84 -2.22 1.70
C GLY A 40 -0.34 -2.43 1.60
N MET A 41 0.11 -3.65 1.87
CA MET A 41 1.54 -4.02 1.86
C MET A 41 1.71 -5.40 1.26
N VAL A 42 2.75 -5.60 0.45
CA VAL A 42 3.17 -6.94 0.02
C VAL A 42 4.69 -7.02 0.12
N PHE A 43 5.17 -8.09 0.71
CA PHE A 43 6.58 -8.39 0.83
C PHE A 43 6.93 -9.56 -0.09
N VAL A 44 8.02 -9.43 -0.83
CA VAL A 44 8.54 -10.52 -1.67
C VAL A 44 9.72 -11.15 -0.93
N ASN A 45 9.64 -12.47 -0.69
CA ASN A 45 10.65 -13.26 0.00
C ASN A 45 10.92 -12.83 1.44
N HIS A 46 9.92 -12.23 2.06
CA HIS A 46 9.98 -11.78 3.44
C HIS A 46 8.59 -11.90 4.07
N PRO A 47 8.48 -12.24 5.35
CA PRO A 47 7.19 -12.17 6.02
C PRO A 47 6.73 -10.71 6.17
N THR A 48 5.43 -10.51 6.32
CA THR A 48 4.88 -9.19 6.61
C THR A 48 5.52 -8.65 7.90
N TRP A 49 5.99 -7.41 7.83
CA TRP A 49 6.77 -6.80 8.90
C TRP A 49 6.50 -5.30 9.01
N THR A 50 7.02 -4.67 10.05
CA THR A 50 6.94 -3.23 10.22
C THR A 50 8.33 -2.64 10.42
N THR A 51 8.60 -1.52 9.78
CA THR A 51 9.80 -0.71 10.01
C THR A 51 9.41 0.75 9.98
N ALA A 52 10.16 1.60 10.71
CA ALA A 52 9.82 3.01 10.84
C ALA A 52 9.93 3.80 9.52
N ASP A 53 10.73 3.32 8.58
CA ASP A 53 10.98 3.98 7.29
C ASP A 53 10.08 3.50 6.15
N LEU A 54 9.21 2.51 6.41
CA LEU A 54 8.27 1.99 5.41
C LEU A 54 6.82 2.27 5.81
N PRO A 55 5.95 2.63 4.87
CA PRO A 55 4.55 2.87 5.18
C PRO A 55 3.87 1.57 5.64
N PHE A 56 3.04 1.68 6.66
CA PHE A 56 2.27 0.57 7.22
C PHE A 56 0.78 0.92 7.17
N GLY A 57 0.00 0.04 6.61
CA GLY A 57 -1.44 0.19 6.55
C GLY A 57 -2.05 -0.75 5.53
N GLY A 58 -3.36 -0.81 5.53
CA GLY A 58 -4.13 -1.73 4.72
C GLY A 58 -5.22 -1.07 3.92
N ILE A 59 -6.02 -1.92 3.31
CA ILE A 59 -7.22 -1.57 2.56
C ILE A 59 -8.38 -2.44 3.04
N LYS A 60 -9.55 -2.25 2.46
CA LYS A 60 -10.77 -2.97 2.84
C LYS A 60 -11.07 -2.77 4.33
N ASN A 61 -11.55 -3.80 5.03
CA ASN A 61 -11.89 -3.71 6.44
C ASN A 61 -10.67 -3.66 7.39
N SER A 62 -9.45 -3.80 6.84
CA SER A 62 -8.23 -3.53 7.63
C SER A 62 -8.05 -2.05 7.93
N GLY A 63 -8.81 -1.18 7.26
CA GLY A 63 -8.81 0.25 7.49
C GLY A 63 -8.27 1.04 6.30
N TYR A 64 -8.05 2.33 6.52
CA TYR A 64 -7.50 3.23 5.53
C TYR A 64 -6.42 4.09 6.20
N GLY A 65 -5.67 4.82 5.37
CA GLY A 65 -4.53 5.58 5.85
C GLY A 65 -3.25 4.77 5.93
N ARG A 66 -2.20 5.43 6.27
CA ARG A 66 -0.88 4.81 6.43
C ARG A 66 -0.19 5.44 7.63
N GLU A 67 0.60 4.62 8.33
CA GLU A 67 1.47 5.10 9.40
C GLU A 67 2.92 4.81 9.05
N LEU A 68 3.84 5.28 9.85
CA LEU A 68 5.28 5.16 9.64
C LEU A 68 5.75 5.86 8.36
N SER A 69 7.05 5.86 8.09
CA SER A 69 7.68 6.61 7.00
C SER A 69 7.26 8.10 7.00
N SER A 70 7.50 8.79 5.90
CA SER A 70 7.02 10.17 5.73
C SER A 70 5.51 10.28 5.60
N MET A 71 4.83 9.17 5.31
CA MET A 71 3.36 9.13 5.19
C MET A 71 2.67 9.20 6.55
N GLY A 72 3.32 8.71 7.61
CA GLY A 72 2.71 8.64 8.93
C GLY A 72 2.32 10.02 9.46
N ILE A 73 3.21 10.98 9.36
CA ILE A 73 2.93 12.32 9.84
C ILE A 73 1.83 13.01 9.01
N GLN A 74 1.71 12.68 7.73
CA GLN A 74 0.71 13.29 6.85
C GLN A 74 -0.72 12.94 7.26
N GLU A 75 -0.93 11.84 7.97
CA GLU A 75 -2.25 11.44 8.46
C GLU A 75 -2.77 12.36 9.57
N PHE A 76 -1.88 13.11 10.22
CA PHE A 76 -2.20 13.98 11.34
C PHE A 76 -2.16 15.47 10.99
N VAL A 77 -1.95 15.81 9.73
CA VAL A 77 -1.87 17.19 9.26
C VAL A 77 -2.94 17.47 8.22
N ASN A 78 -3.37 18.71 8.17
CA ASN A 78 -4.24 19.19 7.11
C ASN A 78 -3.39 19.68 5.94
N LYS A 79 -3.58 19.09 4.78
CA LYS A 79 -2.92 19.51 3.54
C LYS A 79 -3.67 20.70 2.96
N LYS A 80 -3.11 21.89 3.05
CA LYS A 80 -3.78 23.12 2.69
C LYS A 80 -3.10 23.79 1.50
N LEU A 81 -3.90 24.12 0.49
CA LEU A 81 -3.44 24.97 -0.61
C LEU A 81 -3.61 26.43 -0.20
N VAL A 82 -2.54 27.20 -0.33
CA VAL A 82 -2.58 28.64 -0.21
C VAL A 82 -2.05 29.24 -1.50
N ARG A 83 -2.87 30.04 -2.15
CA ARG A 83 -2.48 30.78 -3.36
C ARG A 83 -2.57 32.27 -3.08
N VAL A 84 -1.52 32.99 -3.43
CA VAL A 84 -1.47 34.46 -3.26
C VAL A 84 -1.36 35.09 -4.63
N ALA A 85 -2.19 36.10 -4.86
CA ALA A 85 -2.12 36.90 -6.07
C ALA A 85 -2.00 38.36 -5.72
N SER A 86 -1.35 39.16 -6.57
CA SER A 86 -1.29 40.62 -6.40
C SER A 86 -2.66 41.21 -6.70
N ILE A 87 -3.10 42.17 -5.88
CA ILE A 87 -4.39 42.85 -6.08
C ILE A 87 -4.42 43.62 -7.41
N ASP A 88 -3.27 44.04 -7.90
CA ASP A 88 -3.12 44.81 -9.12
C ASP A 88 -2.86 43.90 -10.35
N ALA A 89 -2.74 42.60 -10.17
CA ALA A 89 -2.48 41.66 -11.25
C ALA A 89 -3.81 41.32 -11.99
N PRO A 90 -3.79 41.23 -13.32
CA PRO A 90 -4.96 40.69 -14.02
C PRO A 90 -5.24 39.25 -13.61
N ALA A 91 -6.52 38.91 -13.59
CA ALA A 91 -6.97 37.58 -13.18
C ALA A 91 -6.53 36.48 -14.15
#